data_f63f7ec50944abe8c195ab65ad5510d6
#
_entry.id   f63f7ec50944abe8c195ab65ad5510d6
#
_cell.length_a   1.000
_cell.length_b   1.000
_cell.length_c   1.000
_cell.angle_alpha   90.00
_cell.angle_beta   90.00
_cell.angle_gamma   90.00
#
_symmetry.space_group_name_H-M   'P 1'
#
loop_
_entity.id
_entity.type
_entity.pdbx_description
1 polymer ?
#
loop_
_entity_poly.entity_id
_entity_poly.type
_entity_poly.pdbx_seq_one_letter_code
_entity_poly.pdbx_strand_id
1 'polypeptide(L)'
;VSFFGLGQTFTYSGYIYNADGTGAVNVPVRLYKRTTPVMNGFTSQTNYNGHSYYRSTGAATWTAAKSACEAMNGHLATISNAGENTFLFNTWPSGWIGYYQDRVAGYTYSEPTGGYRWTETQVTGGLSADYDVSSYTSGPTLVDIKSSINATLYNSPIYSNTGGKYLTFNGSNQYAITNNLASKFTSTAISVVAWIYPTGNGVIASELNIPSTTSGWHESIIEITGSNTLRVGFWNGMGITQLNTPITLNTWNMVCITYDGTTMRGYLNNVSFGSVNFSRQAAFIHGGNGQQHFAFGLNDATNMGSGAFGSFKLGDIQFFDRAITVDEIDRTFNLYAYRYRTNQYTNWNPGEPNDAGGEDYTQFVGGGKWNDLPVNYSFQYVIEFDYIVDYTPWVLFQTVYTNSSGYYSFSQPTSPAVEWYLQYDAPTPVTTLQITDMVEVSKLVLGITPIKSIHYHRYDVNYDGKINVADENYINLRRYNFFNSWVTMSPARLFTPGQYTTLTTNTTDLRVTIPGLSSITINSPVSGGSQNYYLIAPGYKTIVNY
;
A
#
# COMPACT_ATOMS: atom_id res chain seq x y z
N VAL A 1 39.00 21.12 -8.73
CA VAL A 1 39.57 20.56 -7.47
C VAL A 1 38.38 20.02 -6.69
N SER A 2 38.14 18.72 -6.79
CA SER A 2 37.07 18.04 -6.05
C SER A 2 37.51 17.96 -4.60
N PHE A 3 36.83 18.68 -3.72
CA PHE A 3 36.92 18.43 -2.29
C PHE A 3 36.21 17.12 -2.00
N PHE A 4 36.95 16.03 -1.86
CA PHE A 4 36.48 14.88 -1.11
C PHE A 4 36.34 15.35 0.35
N GLY A 5 35.14 15.65 0.77
CA GLY A 5 34.82 15.80 2.16
C GLY A 5 35.24 14.51 2.88
N LEU A 6 36.06 14.61 3.91
CA LEU A 6 36.35 13.53 4.84
C LEU A 6 35.00 12.95 5.28
N GLY A 7 34.74 11.68 4.95
CA GLY A 7 33.45 11.04 5.19
C GLY A 7 33.07 11.20 6.66
N GLN A 8 31.89 11.76 6.90
CA GLN A 8 31.34 11.79 8.24
C GLN A 8 31.17 10.35 8.72
N THR A 9 31.59 10.10 9.94
CA THR A 9 31.33 8.82 10.62
C THR A 9 30.13 8.96 11.53
N PHE A 10 29.32 7.93 11.61
CA PHE A 10 28.33 7.81 12.67
C PHE A 10 28.78 6.77 13.69
N THR A 11 28.47 7.01 14.94
CA THR A 11 28.63 6.03 16.00
C THR A 11 27.24 5.58 16.45
N TYR A 12 27.02 4.29 16.46
CA TYR A 12 25.82 3.68 17.00
C TYR A 12 26.19 2.80 18.17
N SER A 13 25.62 3.06 19.33
CA SER A 13 25.98 2.36 20.56
C SER A 13 24.76 2.16 21.47
N GLY A 14 24.90 1.31 22.45
CA GLY A 14 23.86 1.08 23.44
C GLY A 14 24.29 0.07 24.49
N TYR A 15 23.32 -0.31 25.32
CA TYR A 15 23.49 -1.31 26.34
C TYR A 15 22.45 -2.41 26.18
N ILE A 16 22.87 -3.64 26.43
CA ILE A 16 21.98 -4.78 26.60
C ILE A 16 22.03 -5.17 28.07
N TYR A 17 20.90 -5.17 28.72
CA TYR A 17 20.76 -5.52 30.13
C TYR A 17 20.05 -6.87 30.29
N ASN A 18 20.43 -7.60 31.28
CA ASN A 18 19.66 -8.71 31.80
C ASN A 18 18.33 -8.23 32.40
N ALA A 19 17.40 -9.13 32.61
CA ALA A 19 16.10 -8.82 33.21
C ALA A 19 16.17 -8.29 34.65
N ASP A 20 17.30 -8.43 35.36
CA ASP A 20 17.56 -7.86 36.69
C ASP A 20 18.25 -6.48 36.63
N GLY A 21 18.48 -5.94 35.45
CA GLY A 21 19.10 -4.65 35.23
C GLY A 21 20.63 -4.67 35.20
N THR A 22 21.28 -5.82 35.39
CA THR A 22 22.73 -5.97 35.21
C THR A 22 23.10 -5.99 33.72
N GLY A 23 24.33 -5.61 33.38
CA GLY A 23 24.81 -5.71 31.98
C GLY A 23 24.85 -7.15 31.48
N ALA A 24 24.29 -7.42 30.31
CA ALA A 24 24.41 -8.69 29.64
C ALA A 24 25.79 -8.76 28.92
N VAL A 25 26.66 -9.63 29.42
CA VAL A 25 28.06 -9.72 28.96
C VAL A 25 28.19 -10.67 27.79
N ASN A 26 29.05 -10.32 26.84
CA ASN A 26 29.43 -11.18 25.71
C ASN A 26 28.28 -11.49 24.72
N VAL A 27 27.23 -10.66 24.71
CA VAL A 27 26.14 -10.80 23.74
C VAL A 27 26.66 -10.39 22.35
N PRO A 28 26.58 -11.26 21.32
CA PRO A 28 26.96 -10.88 19.97
C PRO A 28 25.92 -9.94 19.39
N VAL A 29 26.35 -8.73 18.99
CA VAL A 29 25.57 -7.76 18.26
C VAL A 29 26.14 -7.68 16.85
N ARG A 30 25.32 -8.00 15.85
CA ARG A 30 25.73 -8.04 14.44
C ARG A 30 25.18 -6.86 13.69
N LEU A 31 26.04 -6.17 12.98
CA LEU A 31 25.70 -5.10 12.06
C LEU A 31 25.71 -5.65 10.64
N TYR A 32 24.56 -5.59 10.00
CA TYR A 32 24.42 -5.90 8.58
C TYR A 32 24.29 -4.61 7.79
N LYS A 33 24.71 -4.67 6.54
CA LYS A 33 24.52 -3.61 5.57
C LYS A 33 23.86 -4.15 4.31
N ARG A 34 23.11 -3.29 3.63
CA ARG A 34 22.72 -3.45 2.24
C ARG A 34 22.88 -2.12 1.52
N THR A 35 23.07 -2.18 0.23
CA THR A 35 23.18 -0.99 -0.61
C THR A 35 21.91 -0.82 -1.44
N THR A 36 21.56 0.42 -1.73
CA THR A 36 20.54 0.70 -2.73
C THR A 36 20.99 0.15 -4.08
N PRO A 37 20.07 -0.38 -4.91
CA PRO A 37 20.40 -0.78 -6.26
C PRO A 37 21.02 0.38 -7.03
N VAL A 38 22.12 0.12 -7.70
CA VAL A 38 22.77 1.10 -8.58
C VAL A 38 22.28 0.85 -10.00
N MET A 39 21.65 1.84 -10.59
CA MET A 39 21.26 1.83 -12.00
C MET A 39 22.30 2.61 -12.81
N ASN A 40 22.92 1.97 -13.82
CA ASN A 40 23.89 2.66 -14.68
C ASN A 40 23.24 3.84 -15.39
N GLY A 41 23.89 5.02 -15.29
CA GLY A 41 23.36 6.25 -15.88
C GLY A 41 22.38 7.02 -14.98
N PHE A 42 22.20 6.58 -13.72
CA PHE A 42 21.32 7.24 -12.76
C PHE A 42 22.02 7.52 -11.42
N THR A 43 21.44 8.42 -10.64
CA THR A 43 21.85 8.70 -9.26
C THR A 43 21.47 7.53 -8.33
N SER A 44 21.82 7.65 -7.04
CA SER A 44 21.28 6.74 -6.02
C SER A 44 19.76 6.86 -5.89
N GLN A 45 19.15 5.74 -5.51
CA GLN A 45 17.72 5.63 -5.23
C GLN A 45 17.30 6.58 -4.10
N THR A 46 16.13 7.19 -4.29
CA THR A 46 15.41 7.91 -3.26
C THR A 46 13.96 7.42 -3.26
N ASN A 47 13.37 7.23 -2.08
CA ASN A 47 12.03 6.65 -1.97
C ASN A 47 11.06 7.68 -1.38
N TYR A 48 9.84 7.67 -1.88
CA TYR A 48 8.73 8.46 -1.36
C TYR A 48 7.43 7.68 -1.51
N ASN A 49 6.65 7.61 -0.46
CA ASN A 49 5.29 7.05 -0.44
C ASN A 49 5.12 5.66 -1.08
N GLY A 50 6.12 4.79 -0.98
CA GLY A 50 6.08 3.45 -1.58
C GLY A 50 6.73 3.33 -2.96
N HIS A 51 7.15 4.43 -3.57
CA HIS A 51 7.78 4.51 -4.87
C HIS A 51 9.30 4.71 -4.77
N SER A 52 10.02 4.24 -5.79
CA SER A 52 11.46 4.48 -5.93
C SER A 52 11.74 5.41 -7.10
N TYR A 53 12.56 6.42 -6.85
CA TYR A 53 12.93 7.46 -7.82
C TYR A 53 14.43 7.47 -8.05
N TYR A 54 14.84 7.68 -9.32
CA TYR A 54 16.22 7.87 -9.72
C TYR A 54 16.29 9.01 -10.73
N ARG A 55 17.32 9.87 -10.63
CA ARG A 55 17.58 10.89 -11.64
C ARG A 55 18.61 10.43 -12.63
N SER A 56 18.41 10.65 -13.92
CA SER A 56 19.41 10.40 -14.95
C SER A 56 20.65 11.27 -14.72
N THR A 57 21.84 10.73 -15.00
CA THR A 57 23.09 11.50 -14.98
C THR A 57 23.30 12.25 -16.30
N GLY A 58 22.73 11.75 -17.39
CA GLY A 58 22.73 12.36 -18.72
C GLY A 58 21.43 13.08 -19.05
N ALA A 59 21.48 14.04 -19.98
CA ALA A 59 20.31 14.70 -20.54
C ALA A 59 19.78 13.95 -21.77
N ALA A 60 18.46 13.99 -21.98
CA ALA A 60 17.77 13.42 -23.14
C ALA A 60 16.59 14.30 -23.55
N THR A 61 16.09 14.14 -24.76
CA THR A 61 14.79 14.69 -25.15
C THR A 61 13.69 13.99 -24.35
N TRP A 62 12.53 14.62 -24.19
CA TRP A 62 11.45 14.05 -23.41
C TRP A 62 11.03 12.64 -23.90
N THR A 63 10.89 12.49 -25.23
CA THR A 63 10.51 11.21 -25.84
C THR A 63 11.57 10.12 -25.63
N ALA A 64 12.85 10.47 -25.72
CA ALA A 64 13.95 9.53 -25.43
C ALA A 64 13.99 9.17 -23.94
N ALA A 65 13.77 10.13 -23.05
CA ALA A 65 13.67 9.91 -21.61
C ALA A 65 12.51 8.96 -21.26
N LYS A 66 11.31 9.21 -21.82
CA LYS A 66 10.14 8.33 -21.66
C LYS A 66 10.46 6.90 -22.09
N SER A 67 11.00 6.72 -23.31
CA SER A 67 11.34 5.39 -23.81
C SER A 67 12.41 4.69 -22.96
N ALA A 68 13.37 5.43 -22.42
CA ALA A 68 14.39 4.87 -21.53
C ALA A 68 13.78 4.40 -20.19
N CYS A 69 12.83 5.16 -19.62
CA CYS A 69 12.11 4.75 -18.41
C CYS A 69 11.27 3.49 -18.67
N GLU A 70 10.51 3.45 -19.75
CA GLU A 70 9.66 2.29 -20.10
C GLU A 70 10.47 1.03 -20.37
N ALA A 71 11.66 1.15 -20.99
CA ALA A 71 12.57 0.02 -21.20
C ALA A 71 13.08 -0.61 -19.89
N MET A 72 12.99 0.12 -18.79
CA MET A 72 13.35 -0.34 -17.45
C MET A 72 12.13 -0.75 -16.60
N ASN A 73 10.94 -0.83 -17.19
CA ASN A 73 9.66 -1.06 -16.52
C ASN A 73 9.31 0.00 -15.46
N GLY A 74 9.75 1.22 -15.66
CA GLY A 74 9.35 2.41 -14.92
C GLY A 74 8.73 3.43 -15.87
N HIS A 75 8.43 4.62 -15.39
CA HIS A 75 7.95 5.75 -16.19
C HIS A 75 8.64 7.04 -15.78
N LEU A 76 8.50 8.12 -16.57
CA LEU A 76 8.89 9.45 -16.12
C LEU A 76 8.08 9.82 -14.88
N ALA A 77 8.72 10.44 -13.90
CA ALA A 77 8.08 10.75 -12.62
C ALA A 77 6.77 11.51 -12.80
N THR A 78 5.75 11.04 -12.13
CA THR A 78 4.41 11.64 -12.06
C THR A 78 4.27 12.40 -10.75
N ILE A 79 3.39 13.38 -10.70
CA ILE A 79 3.21 14.22 -9.51
C ILE A 79 1.72 14.32 -9.24
N SER A 80 1.25 13.56 -8.28
CA SER A 80 -0.16 13.45 -7.93
C SER A 80 -0.63 14.49 -6.91
N ASN A 81 0.32 15.09 -6.15
CA ASN A 81 0.00 16.04 -5.08
C ASN A 81 1.16 16.97 -4.73
N ALA A 82 0.87 17.98 -3.90
CA ALA A 82 1.84 18.98 -3.48
C ALA A 82 2.98 18.41 -2.62
N GLY A 83 2.75 17.33 -1.88
CA GLY A 83 3.79 16.67 -1.07
C GLY A 83 4.86 16.04 -1.96
N GLU A 84 4.45 15.31 -2.97
CA GLU A 84 5.32 14.68 -3.97
C GLU A 84 6.07 15.72 -4.80
N ASN A 85 5.38 16.80 -5.23
CA ASN A 85 6.01 17.93 -5.90
C ASN A 85 7.14 18.54 -5.04
N THR A 86 6.89 18.71 -3.75
CA THR A 86 7.89 19.26 -2.81
C THR A 86 9.05 18.28 -2.60
N PHE A 87 8.77 16.99 -2.48
CA PHE A 87 9.79 15.94 -2.38
C PHE A 87 10.72 15.94 -3.58
N LEU A 88 10.17 15.91 -4.80
CA LEU A 88 10.95 15.90 -6.05
C LEU A 88 11.77 17.18 -6.18
N PHE A 89 11.18 18.35 -5.89
CA PHE A 89 11.89 19.63 -5.94
C PHE A 89 13.07 19.69 -4.97
N ASN A 90 12.90 19.24 -3.75
CA ASN A 90 13.95 19.24 -2.73
C ASN A 90 15.09 18.26 -3.08
N THR A 91 14.77 17.20 -3.82
CA THR A 91 15.75 16.19 -4.21
C THR A 91 16.42 16.54 -5.55
N TRP A 92 15.64 16.97 -6.54
CA TRP A 92 16.10 17.28 -7.90
C TRP A 92 15.35 18.49 -8.49
N PRO A 93 15.92 19.68 -8.39
CA PRO A 93 15.20 20.95 -8.62
C PRO A 93 14.88 21.27 -10.09
N SER A 94 15.25 20.42 -11.05
CA SER A 94 14.96 20.63 -12.48
C SER A 94 15.09 19.34 -13.30
N GLY A 95 14.37 19.24 -14.41
CA GLY A 95 14.42 18.12 -15.35
C GLY A 95 13.07 17.79 -15.95
N TRP A 96 13.03 16.80 -16.84
CA TRP A 96 11.78 16.29 -17.39
C TRP A 96 10.98 15.52 -16.34
N ILE A 97 9.66 15.72 -16.34
CA ILE A 97 8.67 14.91 -15.62
C ILE A 97 7.68 14.31 -16.61
N GLY A 98 6.86 13.38 -16.14
CA GLY A 98 5.97 12.57 -16.98
C GLY A 98 4.68 13.24 -17.43
N TYR A 99 4.54 14.57 -17.31
CA TYR A 99 3.34 15.29 -17.73
C TYR A 99 3.54 15.86 -19.14
N TYR A 100 2.60 15.61 -20.04
CA TYR A 100 2.71 16.04 -21.44
C TYR A 100 1.34 16.20 -22.09
N GLN A 101 1.27 17.04 -23.11
CA GLN A 101 0.06 17.21 -23.92
C GLN A 101 -0.06 16.08 -24.94
N ASP A 102 -1.17 15.34 -24.87
CA ASP A 102 -1.47 14.25 -25.79
C ASP A 102 -2.85 14.46 -26.42
N ARG A 103 -2.84 14.72 -27.72
CA ARG A 103 -4.05 15.02 -28.50
C ARG A 103 -4.66 13.73 -29.02
N VAL A 104 -5.39 13.02 -28.18
CA VAL A 104 -6.04 11.77 -28.58
C VAL A 104 -7.24 12.04 -29.47
N ALA A 105 -7.33 11.34 -30.61
CA ALA A 105 -8.43 11.48 -31.56
C ALA A 105 -9.80 11.18 -30.90
N GLY A 106 -10.79 12.03 -31.16
CA GLY A 106 -12.13 11.94 -30.62
C GLY A 106 -12.36 12.73 -29.33
N TYR A 107 -11.29 13.32 -28.76
CA TYR A 107 -11.40 14.25 -27.63
C TYR A 107 -11.14 15.69 -28.10
N THR A 108 -11.80 16.66 -27.48
CA THR A 108 -11.64 18.09 -27.81
C THR A 108 -10.76 18.72 -26.73
N TYR A 109 -9.69 19.37 -27.14
CA TYR A 109 -8.77 20.09 -26.26
C TYR A 109 -8.80 21.59 -26.54
N SER A 110 -8.50 22.39 -25.53
CA SER A 110 -8.35 23.84 -25.64
C SER A 110 -6.90 24.19 -25.36
N GLU A 111 -6.21 24.77 -26.35
CA GLU A 111 -4.86 25.29 -26.13
C GLU A 111 -4.90 26.52 -25.23
N PRO A 112 -3.83 26.73 -24.43
CA PRO A 112 -2.65 25.88 -24.25
C PRO A 112 -2.83 24.82 -23.14
N THR A 113 -3.96 24.76 -22.47
CA THR A 113 -4.12 24.02 -21.19
C THR A 113 -4.75 22.64 -21.33
N GLY A 114 -5.28 22.29 -22.50
CA GLY A 114 -6.03 21.05 -22.70
C GLY A 114 -5.16 19.87 -23.13
N GLY A 115 -5.59 18.65 -22.77
CA GLY A 115 -4.97 17.42 -23.25
C GLY A 115 -3.73 16.95 -22.52
N TYR A 116 -3.35 17.59 -21.44
CA TYR A 116 -2.22 17.14 -20.62
C TYR A 116 -2.55 15.87 -19.84
N ARG A 117 -1.61 14.92 -19.82
CA ARG A 117 -1.71 13.66 -19.10
C ARG A 117 -0.36 13.22 -18.54
N TRP A 118 -0.43 12.30 -17.57
CA TRP A 118 0.75 11.64 -17.02
C TRP A 118 1.18 10.41 -17.83
N THR A 119 2.46 10.03 -17.73
CA THR A 119 3.04 8.79 -18.27
C THR A 119 2.73 7.56 -17.44
N GLU A 120 1.69 7.60 -16.61
CA GLU A 120 1.24 6.49 -15.77
C GLU A 120 1.02 5.20 -16.54
N THR A 121 1.24 4.08 -15.88
CA THR A 121 0.96 2.76 -16.41
C THR A 121 -0.35 2.22 -15.82
N GLN A 122 -1.04 1.40 -16.61
CA GLN A 122 -2.27 0.77 -16.14
C GLN A 122 -1.99 -0.18 -14.95
N VAL A 123 -2.82 -0.11 -13.92
CA VAL A 123 -2.82 -1.09 -12.84
C VAL A 123 -3.32 -2.43 -13.36
N THR A 124 -2.46 -3.43 -13.43
CA THR A 124 -2.78 -4.76 -13.99
C THR A 124 -2.85 -5.86 -12.94
N GLY A 125 -2.26 -5.66 -11.77
CA GLY A 125 -2.29 -6.60 -10.65
C GLY A 125 -3.71 -6.80 -10.12
N GLY A 126 -4.26 -8.02 -10.23
CA GLY A 126 -5.62 -8.34 -9.84
C GLY A 126 -6.72 -7.79 -10.76
N LEU A 127 -6.37 -7.18 -11.89
CA LEU A 127 -7.35 -6.71 -12.87
C LEU A 127 -8.06 -7.91 -13.52
N SER A 128 -9.35 -8.06 -13.25
CA SER A 128 -10.20 -9.17 -13.65
C SER A 128 -10.98 -8.91 -14.93
N ALA A 129 -11.46 -7.67 -15.10
CA ALA A 129 -12.12 -7.22 -16.33
C ALA A 129 -11.93 -5.71 -16.53
N ASP A 130 -11.89 -5.29 -17.80
CA ASP A 130 -11.70 -3.90 -18.21
C ASP A 130 -12.58 -3.57 -19.42
N TYR A 131 -13.63 -2.82 -19.20
CA TYR A 131 -14.58 -2.35 -20.22
C TYR A 131 -14.25 -0.91 -20.59
N ASP A 132 -13.18 -0.73 -21.38
CA ASP A 132 -12.77 0.57 -21.93
C ASP A 132 -13.65 0.95 -23.12
N VAL A 133 -14.58 1.88 -22.90
CA VAL A 133 -15.49 2.39 -23.95
C VAL A 133 -14.73 3.10 -25.06
N SER A 134 -13.50 3.56 -24.82
CA SER A 134 -12.70 4.17 -25.89
C SER A 134 -12.34 3.19 -27.02
N SER A 135 -12.38 1.89 -26.74
CA SER A 135 -12.18 0.80 -27.72
C SER A 135 -13.46 0.39 -28.44
N TYR A 136 -14.63 0.81 -27.95
CA TYR A 136 -15.92 0.48 -28.55
C TYR A 136 -16.13 1.20 -29.88
N THR A 137 -16.67 0.50 -30.86
CA THR A 137 -16.97 1.06 -32.19
C THR A 137 -18.46 1.02 -32.52
N SER A 138 -19.09 -0.14 -32.37
CA SER A 138 -20.52 -0.32 -32.66
C SER A 138 -20.99 -1.71 -32.27
N GLY A 139 -22.30 -1.95 -32.29
CA GLY A 139 -22.93 -3.24 -32.07
C GLY A 139 -23.41 -3.49 -30.63
N PRO A 140 -23.90 -4.69 -30.34
CA PRO A 140 -24.47 -5.00 -29.03
C PRO A 140 -23.42 -5.45 -27.99
N THR A 141 -22.13 -5.45 -28.32
CA THR A 141 -21.09 -6.02 -27.46
C THR A 141 -20.12 -4.94 -26.99
N LEU A 142 -20.03 -4.72 -25.70
CA LEU A 142 -18.95 -3.98 -25.06
C LEU A 142 -17.85 -4.97 -24.67
N VAL A 143 -16.69 -4.84 -25.28
CA VAL A 143 -15.58 -5.77 -25.14
C VAL A 143 -14.86 -5.56 -23.81
N ASP A 144 -14.61 -6.65 -23.10
CA ASP A 144 -13.63 -6.71 -22.01
C ASP A 144 -12.25 -6.92 -22.63
N ILE A 145 -11.40 -5.88 -22.59
CA ILE A 145 -10.07 -5.91 -23.19
C ILE A 145 -9.06 -6.71 -22.36
N LYS A 146 -9.40 -7.10 -21.11
CA LYS A 146 -8.51 -7.84 -20.20
C LYS A 146 -8.67 -9.35 -20.32
N SER A 147 -9.90 -9.86 -20.22
CA SER A 147 -10.14 -11.31 -20.09
C SER A 147 -11.15 -11.83 -21.10
N SER A 148 -11.63 -11.01 -22.03
CA SER A 148 -12.60 -11.35 -23.08
C SER A 148 -13.96 -11.82 -22.54
N ILE A 149 -14.31 -11.44 -21.32
CA ILE A 149 -15.63 -11.70 -20.72
C ILE A 149 -16.54 -10.50 -21.00
N ASN A 150 -16.99 -10.40 -22.24
CA ASN A 150 -17.70 -9.25 -22.77
C ASN A 150 -19.02 -8.96 -22.05
N ALA A 151 -19.52 -7.72 -22.19
CA ALA A 151 -20.86 -7.32 -21.78
C ALA A 151 -21.76 -7.15 -23.00
N THR A 152 -23.04 -7.52 -22.85
CA THR A 152 -24.08 -7.31 -23.86
C THR A 152 -24.82 -6.01 -23.57
N LEU A 153 -24.92 -5.13 -24.58
CA LEU A 153 -25.69 -3.89 -24.52
C LEU A 153 -27.15 -4.15 -24.91
N TYR A 154 -28.07 -3.71 -24.09
CA TYR A 154 -29.51 -3.86 -24.31
C TYR A 154 -30.16 -2.51 -24.59
N ASN A 155 -31.14 -2.53 -25.51
CA ASN A 155 -31.92 -1.37 -25.91
C ASN A 155 -31.08 -0.19 -26.46
N SER A 156 -29.92 -0.52 -27.06
CA SER A 156 -29.07 0.38 -27.82
C SER A 156 -28.66 1.65 -27.05
N PRO A 157 -27.84 1.55 -26.00
CA PRO A 157 -27.20 2.72 -25.40
C PRO A 157 -26.46 3.52 -26.46
N ILE A 158 -26.51 4.85 -26.36
CA ILE A 158 -25.98 5.75 -27.40
C ILE A 158 -24.47 5.92 -27.21
N TYR A 159 -23.69 5.52 -28.20
CA TYR A 159 -22.24 5.76 -28.25
C TYR A 159 -21.94 7.15 -28.81
N SER A 160 -21.01 7.86 -28.16
CA SER A 160 -20.41 9.09 -28.67
C SER A 160 -18.93 8.91 -28.87
N ASN A 161 -18.41 9.45 -29.98
CA ASN A 161 -16.98 9.57 -30.29
C ASN A 161 -16.54 11.01 -30.52
N THR A 162 -17.40 11.98 -30.18
CA THR A 162 -17.16 13.41 -30.36
C THR A 162 -17.24 14.11 -29.01
N GLY A 163 -16.17 14.81 -28.64
CA GLY A 163 -16.07 15.49 -27.34
C GLY A 163 -15.89 14.53 -26.16
N GLY A 164 -15.47 13.29 -26.43
CA GLY A 164 -15.24 12.19 -25.52
C GLY A 164 -15.76 10.87 -26.09
N LYS A 165 -15.32 9.75 -25.53
CA LYS A 165 -15.78 8.41 -25.90
C LYS A 165 -16.52 7.80 -24.74
N TYR A 166 -17.84 7.64 -24.91
CA TYR A 166 -18.70 7.16 -23.83
C TYR A 166 -19.99 6.52 -24.37
N LEU A 167 -20.58 5.66 -23.56
CA LEU A 167 -21.95 5.16 -23.74
C LEU A 167 -22.90 5.94 -22.87
N THR A 168 -24.05 6.35 -23.42
CA THR A 168 -25.14 7.02 -22.67
C THR A 168 -26.24 6.03 -22.38
N PHE A 169 -26.67 5.98 -21.12
CA PHE A 169 -27.78 5.22 -20.59
C PHE A 169 -28.90 6.18 -20.17
N ASN A 170 -30.12 5.89 -20.60
CA ASN A 170 -31.26 6.84 -20.52
C ASN A 170 -32.05 6.84 -19.21
N GLY A 171 -31.67 5.99 -18.24
CA GLY A 171 -32.38 5.88 -16.97
C GLY A 171 -33.76 5.24 -17.04
N SER A 172 -34.11 4.57 -18.14
CA SER A 172 -35.45 3.99 -18.34
C SER A 172 -35.42 2.52 -18.74
N ASN A 173 -34.58 2.13 -19.69
CA ASN A 173 -34.53 0.77 -20.21
C ASN A 173 -33.19 0.39 -20.85
N GLN A 174 -32.25 1.30 -20.98
CA GLN A 174 -30.91 1.02 -21.52
C GLN A 174 -29.98 0.52 -20.44
N TYR A 175 -29.27 -0.58 -20.70
CA TYR A 175 -28.34 -1.20 -19.77
C TYR A 175 -27.34 -2.11 -20.49
N ALA A 176 -26.34 -2.57 -19.73
CA ALA A 176 -25.43 -3.63 -20.15
C ALA A 176 -25.34 -4.70 -19.06
N ILE A 177 -25.10 -5.97 -19.46
CA ILE A 177 -24.84 -7.07 -18.52
C ILE A 177 -23.61 -7.83 -19.03
N THR A 178 -22.66 -8.10 -18.13
CA THR A 178 -21.47 -8.91 -18.43
C THR A 178 -21.80 -10.39 -18.54
N ASN A 179 -20.98 -11.12 -19.28
CA ASN A 179 -20.94 -12.58 -19.13
C ASN A 179 -20.47 -12.95 -17.72
N ASN A 180 -20.55 -14.23 -17.36
CA ASN A 180 -20.22 -14.70 -16.01
C ASN A 180 -18.74 -14.47 -15.67
N LEU A 181 -18.48 -13.68 -14.63
CA LEU A 181 -17.16 -13.31 -14.11
C LEU A 181 -16.75 -14.12 -12.86
N ALA A 182 -17.56 -15.05 -12.36
CA ALA A 182 -17.31 -15.78 -11.11
C ALA A 182 -15.91 -16.44 -11.06
N SER A 183 -15.43 -16.95 -12.19
CA SER A 183 -14.11 -17.60 -12.29
C SER A 183 -12.92 -16.62 -12.11
N LYS A 184 -13.17 -15.32 -12.12
CA LYS A 184 -12.15 -14.29 -11.93
C LYS A 184 -12.00 -13.85 -10.48
N PHE A 185 -12.89 -14.29 -9.60
CA PHE A 185 -12.88 -13.94 -8.18
C PHE A 185 -12.72 -15.21 -7.34
N THR A 186 -11.67 -15.24 -6.51
CA THR A 186 -11.38 -16.36 -5.60
C THR A 186 -11.83 -16.08 -4.17
N SER A 187 -12.22 -14.84 -3.88
CA SER A 187 -12.68 -14.37 -2.58
C SER A 187 -13.74 -13.28 -2.74
N THR A 188 -14.28 -12.77 -1.63
CA THR A 188 -15.20 -11.63 -1.65
C THR A 188 -14.50 -10.27 -1.84
N ALA A 189 -13.15 -10.23 -1.79
CA ALA A 189 -12.41 -9.01 -2.05
C ALA A 189 -12.62 -8.55 -3.50
N ILE A 190 -12.78 -7.24 -3.67
CA ILE A 190 -13.07 -6.63 -4.98
C ILE A 190 -12.73 -5.14 -4.96
N SER A 191 -12.34 -4.62 -6.12
CA SER A 191 -12.43 -3.18 -6.39
C SER A 191 -13.18 -2.94 -7.69
N VAL A 192 -13.98 -1.88 -7.71
CA VAL A 192 -14.66 -1.38 -8.92
C VAL A 192 -14.28 0.07 -9.11
N VAL A 193 -13.72 0.39 -10.28
CA VAL A 193 -13.38 1.76 -10.68
C VAL A 193 -14.22 2.11 -11.89
N ALA A 194 -14.98 3.20 -11.84
CA ALA A 194 -15.84 3.63 -12.94
C ALA A 194 -15.68 5.13 -13.23
N TRP A 195 -15.52 5.48 -14.50
CA TRP A 195 -15.60 6.85 -14.98
C TRP A 195 -17.02 7.13 -15.47
N ILE A 196 -17.71 7.99 -14.74
CA ILE A 196 -19.12 8.28 -14.94
C ILE A 196 -19.42 9.78 -15.09
N TYR A 197 -20.44 10.09 -15.86
CA TYR A 197 -21.02 11.43 -15.99
C TYR A 197 -22.51 11.30 -15.64
N PRO A 198 -22.89 11.42 -14.36
CA PRO A 198 -24.28 11.22 -13.95
C PRO A 198 -25.16 12.37 -14.47
N THR A 199 -26.27 12.02 -15.09
CA THR A 199 -27.28 12.97 -15.60
C THR A 199 -28.58 12.93 -14.82
N GLY A 200 -28.72 11.96 -13.91
CA GLY A 200 -29.87 11.78 -13.05
C GLY A 200 -29.64 10.67 -12.02
N ASN A 201 -30.68 10.34 -11.28
CA ASN A 201 -30.66 9.27 -10.29
C ASN A 201 -30.67 7.88 -10.94
N GLY A 202 -30.41 6.87 -10.15
CA GLY A 202 -30.50 5.45 -10.50
C GLY A 202 -29.18 4.71 -10.42
N VAL A 203 -29.21 3.43 -10.73
CA VAL A 203 -28.11 2.50 -10.58
C VAL A 203 -27.08 2.68 -11.71
N ILE A 204 -25.83 2.86 -11.36
CA ILE A 204 -24.71 2.95 -12.30
C ILE A 204 -24.12 1.56 -12.52
N ALA A 205 -23.80 0.83 -11.44
CA ALA A 205 -23.27 -0.51 -11.47
C ALA A 205 -23.89 -1.38 -10.38
N SER A 206 -24.19 -2.63 -10.73
CA SER A 206 -24.74 -3.64 -9.81
C SER A 206 -24.08 -4.98 -10.03
N GLU A 207 -24.26 -5.90 -9.07
CA GLU A 207 -23.89 -7.31 -9.17
C GLU A 207 -25.17 -8.16 -9.17
N LEU A 208 -25.21 -9.16 -10.03
CA LEU A 208 -26.37 -10.04 -10.27
C LEU A 208 -25.93 -11.51 -10.26
N ASN A 209 -26.79 -12.42 -9.79
CA ASN A 209 -26.52 -13.86 -9.88
C ASN A 209 -26.98 -14.51 -11.21
N ILE A 210 -27.82 -13.81 -11.99
CA ILE A 210 -28.22 -14.21 -13.36
C ILE A 210 -28.21 -12.99 -14.29
N PRO A 211 -27.93 -13.17 -15.59
CA PRO A 211 -27.88 -12.05 -16.55
C PRO A 211 -29.29 -11.64 -17.01
N SER A 212 -30.10 -11.12 -16.10
CA SER A 212 -31.52 -10.78 -16.33
C SER A 212 -31.89 -9.50 -15.61
N THR A 213 -32.97 -8.84 -16.09
CA THR A 213 -33.63 -7.73 -15.41
C THR A 213 -34.38 -8.16 -14.14
N THR A 214 -34.52 -9.46 -13.92
CA THR A 214 -35.12 -10.08 -12.74
C THR A 214 -34.13 -11.07 -12.14
N SER A 215 -33.27 -10.60 -11.26
CA SER A 215 -32.24 -11.41 -10.62
C SER A 215 -32.73 -11.88 -9.25
N GLY A 216 -32.55 -13.18 -8.94
CA GLY A 216 -32.94 -13.72 -7.64
C GLY A 216 -32.04 -13.20 -6.50
N TRP A 217 -30.78 -12.85 -6.79
CA TRP A 217 -29.85 -12.16 -5.90
C TRP A 217 -29.22 -10.99 -6.65
N HIS A 218 -29.17 -9.85 -6.03
CA HIS A 218 -28.64 -8.62 -6.63
C HIS A 218 -28.17 -7.64 -5.57
N GLU A 219 -27.22 -6.76 -5.95
CA GLU A 219 -26.82 -5.60 -5.15
C GLU A 219 -26.50 -4.38 -6.03
N SER A 220 -26.80 -3.17 -5.54
CA SER A 220 -26.32 -1.93 -6.15
C SER A 220 -24.96 -1.58 -5.59
N ILE A 221 -23.93 -1.59 -6.43
CA ILE A 221 -22.54 -1.26 -6.05
C ILE A 221 -22.33 0.25 -6.09
N ILE A 222 -22.76 0.90 -7.18
CA ILE A 222 -22.65 2.34 -7.41
C ILE A 222 -24.02 2.86 -7.84
N GLU A 223 -24.52 3.87 -7.15
CA GLU A 223 -25.83 4.44 -7.41
C GLU A 223 -25.85 5.94 -7.14
N ILE A 224 -26.60 6.69 -7.92
CA ILE A 224 -26.96 8.08 -7.63
C ILE A 224 -28.36 8.11 -7.04
N THR A 225 -28.45 8.50 -5.78
CA THR A 225 -29.72 8.61 -5.06
C THR A 225 -30.26 10.04 -5.11
N GLY A 226 -31.44 10.28 -4.55
CA GLY A 226 -32.03 11.62 -4.44
C GLY A 226 -31.08 12.63 -3.83
N SER A 227 -31.23 13.91 -4.15
CA SER A 227 -30.39 15.01 -3.69
C SER A 227 -28.93 14.95 -4.15
N ASN A 228 -28.68 14.37 -5.34
CA ASN A 228 -27.35 14.27 -5.93
C ASN A 228 -26.33 13.62 -4.98
N THR A 229 -26.70 12.49 -4.40
CA THR A 229 -25.85 11.73 -3.49
C THR A 229 -25.33 10.48 -4.20
N LEU A 230 -24.01 10.35 -4.31
CA LEU A 230 -23.34 9.11 -4.65
C LEU A 230 -23.45 8.15 -3.47
N ARG A 231 -23.97 6.97 -3.70
CA ARG A 231 -23.95 5.83 -2.80
C ARG A 231 -23.07 4.74 -3.40
N VAL A 232 -22.14 4.23 -2.61
CA VAL A 232 -21.41 3.00 -2.92
C VAL A 232 -21.66 1.98 -1.83
N GLY A 233 -21.76 0.69 -2.17
CA GLY A 233 -22.06 -0.32 -1.16
C GLY A 233 -22.04 -1.74 -1.68
N PHE A 234 -22.12 -2.68 -0.71
CA PHE A 234 -22.23 -4.12 -0.94
C PHE A 234 -23.21 -4.74 0.03
N TRP A 235 -23.80 -5.86 -0.37
CA TRP A 235 -24.74 -6.64 0.44
C TRP A 235 -24.04 -7.38 1.58
N ASN A 236 -24.61 -7.33 2.80
CA ASN A 236 -24.08 -7.97 4.01
C ASN A 236 -24.91 -9.17 4.51
N GLY A 237 -25.90 -9.61 3.73
CA GLY A 237 -26.82 -10.67 4.09
C GLY A 237 -28.16 -10.19 4.68
N MET A 238 -28.24 -8.95 5.12
CA MET A 238 -29.46 -8.34 5.67
C MET A 238 -29.83 -7.04 4.96
N GLY A 239 -28.88 -6.39 4.30
CA GLY A 239 -29.07 -5.12 3.60
C GLY A 239 -27.78 -4.65 2.94
N ILE A 240 -27.84 -3.51 2.25
CA ILE A 240 -26.67 -2.85 1.69
C ILE A 240 -25.92 -2.10 2.80
N THR A 241 -24.68 -2.50 3.07
CA THR A 241 -23.72 -1.66 3.81
C THR A 241 -23.19 -0.62 2.86
N GLN A 242 -23.29 0.66 3.20
CA GLN A 242 -23.06 1.75 2.25
C GLN A 242 -22.23 2.89 2.82
N LEU A 243 -21.58 3.62 1.91
CA LEU A 243 -20.96 4.92 2.12
C LEU A 243 -21.60 5.93 1.16
N ASN A 244 -21.76 7.15 1.61
CA ASN A 244 -22.42 8.21 0.86
C ASN A 244 -21.57 9.48 0.81
N THR A 245 -21.63 10.19 -0.33
CA THR A 245 -21.01 11.51 -0.49
C THR A 245 -21.78 12.33 -1.52
N PRO A 246 -21.82 13.66 -1.43
CA PRO A 246 -22.36 14.50 -2.49
C PRO A 246 -21.59 14.28 -3.81
N ILE A 247 -22.31 14.32 -4.94
CA ILE A 247 -21.71 14.27 -6.27
C ILE A 247 -22.30 15.36 -7.16
N THR A 248 -21.46 15.94 -8.02
CA THR A 248 -21.92 16.94 -8.99
C THR A 248 -22.44 16.23 -10.24
N LEU A 249 -23.70 16.46 -10.58
CA LEU A 249 -24.27 16.00 -11.85
C LEU A 249 -23.69 16.79 -13.03
N ASN A 250 -23.79 16.19 -14.21
CA ASN A 250 -23.31 16.77 -15.47
C ASN A 250 -21.82 17.13 -15.45
N THR A 251 -21.03 16.37 -14.71
CA THR A 251 -19.57 16.40 -14.72
C THR A 251 -19.01 14.98 -14.70
N TRP A 252 -17.82 14.79 -15.28
CA TRP A 252 -17.12 13.53 -15.18
C TRP A 252 -16.55 13.35 -13.78
N ASN A 253 -16.72 12.14 -13.26
CA ASN A 253 -16.19 11.72 -11.98
C ASN A 253 -15.62 10.31 -12.09
N MET A 254 -14.50 10.06 -11.41
CA MET A 254 -14.06 8.70 -11.11
C MET A 254 -14.64 8.27 -9.77
N VAL A 255 -15.38 7.19 -9.78
CA VAL A 255 -15.87 6.52 -8.56
C VAL A 255 -15.08 5.25 -8.36
N CYS A 256 -14.52 5.05 -7.18
CA CYS A 256 -13.89 3.81 -6.81
C CYS A 256 -14.45 3.29 -5.48
N ILE A 257 -14.74 2.00 -5.44
CA ILE A 257 -15.07 1.26 -4.23
C ILE A 257 -14.10 0.10 -4.11
N THR A 258 -13.50 -0.09 -2.93
CA THR A 258 -12.63 -1.21 -2.62
C THR A 258 -13.15 -1.99 -1.43
N TYR A 259 -12.99 -3.32 -1.44
CA TYR A 259 -13.27 -4.21 -0.32
C TYR A 259 -12.17 -5.24 -0.18
N ASP A 260 -11.52 -5.30 0.99
CA ASP A 260 -10.36 -6.16 1.25
C ASP A 260 -10.70 -7.52 1.89
N GLY A 261 -11.98 -7.84 2.05
CA GLY A 261 -12.50 -9.01 2.75
C GLY A 261 -13.09 -8.65 4.13
N THR A 262 -12.82 -7.45 4.63
CA THR A 262 -13.31 -6.96 5.92
C THR A 262 -13.76 -5.50 5.88
N THR A 263 -13.05 -4.66 5.15
CA THR A 263 -13.25 -3.20 5.12
C THR A 263 -13.58 -2.73 3.71
N MET A 264 -14.71 -2.05 3.58
CA MET A 264 -15.06 -1.29 2.38
C MET A 264 -14.57 0.15 2.50
N ARG A 265 -14.04 0.70 1.39
CA ARG A 265 -13.65 2.12 1.28
C ARG A 265 -14.21 2.70 0.00
N GLY A 266 -14.67 3.96 0.08
CA GLY A 266 -15.21 4.70 -1.06
C GLY A 266 -14.33 5.89 -1.42
N TYR A 267 -14.17 6.12 -2.74
CA TYR A 267 -13.38 7.22 -3.28
C TYR A 267 -14.14 7.93 -4.40
N LEU A 268 -14.06 9.25 -4.40
CA LEU A 268 -14.57 10.12 -5.46
C LEU A 268 -13.43 11.00 -5.97
N ASN A 269 -13.10 10.89 -7.26
CA ASN A 269 -11.96 11.59 -7.88
C ASN A 269 -10.66 11.39 -7.06
N ASN A 270 -10.32 10.13 -6.77
CA ASN A 270 -9.20 9.67 -5.94
C ASN A 270 -9.18 10.12 -4.45
N VAL A 271 -10.16 10.91 -4.01
CA VAL A 271 -10.29 11.34 -2.61
C VAL A 271 -11.21 10.38 -1.85
N SER A 272 -10.71 9.83 -0.75
CA SER A 272 -11.51 8.96 0.14
C SER A 272 -12.62 9.75 0.82
N PHE A 273 -13.84 9.19 0.83
CA PHE A 273 -14.99 9.75 1.56
C PHE A 273 -15.50 8.85 2.70
N GLY A 274 -14.80 7.75 2.99
CA GLY A 274 -15.12 6.95 4.16
C GLY A 274 -14.71 5.48 4.04
N SER A 275 -14.87 4.77 5.17
CA SER A 275 -14.67 3.33 5.27
C SER A 275 -15.63 2.72 6.28
N VAL A 276 -15.96 1.42 6.12
CA VAL A 276 -16.80 0.66 7.04
C VAL A 276 -16.42 -0.81 7.02
N ASN A 277 -16.47 -1.47 8.18
CA ASN A 277 -16.17 -2.89 8.34
C ASN A 277 -17.47 -3.70 8.32
N PHE A 278 -17.51 -4.78 7.55
CA PHE A 278 -18.61 -5.74 7.51
C PHE A 278 -18.19 -7.03 6.78
N SER A 279 -19.09 -8.01 6.68
CA SER A 279 -18.90 -9.23 5.89
C SER A 279 -19.76 -9.15 4.63
N ARG A 280 -19.11 -9.08 3.44
CA ARG A 280 -19.78 -9.03 2.15
C ARG A 280 -20.29 -10.40 1.73
N GLN A 281 -21.48 -10.44 1.13
CA GLN A 281 -22.03 -11.60 0.45
C GLN A 281 -22.04 -11.35 -1.06
N ALA A 282 -21.12 -11.99 -1.80
CA ALA A 282 -21.00 -11.84 -3.25
C ALA A 282 -21.93 -12.84 -3.98
N ALA A 283 -22.37 -12.52 -5.20
CA ALA A 283 -23.30 -13.31 -5.99
C ALA A 283 -22.85 -14.76 -6.21
N PHE A 284 -21.58 -14.98 -6.52
CA PHE A 284 -21.03 -16.32 -6.80
C PHE A 284 -20.97 -17.24 -5.58
N ILE A 285 -21.02 -16.66 -4.36
CA ILE A 285 -21.06 -17.42 -3.09
C ILE A 285 -22.49 -17.56 -2.58
N HIS A 286 -23.27 -16.47 -2.57
CA HIS A 286 -24.56 -16.38 -1.89
C HIS A 286 -25.77 -16.34 -2.83
N GLY A 287 -25.55 -16.14 -4.14
CA GLY A 287 -26.61 -16.09 -5.15
C GLY A 287 -27.24 -17.43 -5.51
N GLY A 288 -26.74 -18.54 -4.98
CA GLY A 288 -27.32 -19.90 -5.09
C GLY A 288 -26.99 -20.68 -6.35
N ASN A 289 -26.31 -20.09 -7.35
CA ASN A 289 -25.97 -20.76 -8.62
C ASN A 289 -24.48 -20.67 -9.00
N GLY A 290 -23.63 -20.07 -8.15
CA GLY A 290 -22.20 -19.91 -8.40
C GLY A 290 -21.84 -18.95 -9.54
N GLN A 291 -22.78 -18.13 -10.01
CA GLN A 291 -22.57 -17.16 -11.08
C GLN A 291 -22.42 -15.74 -10.51
N GLN A 292 -21.70 -14.91 -11.26
CA GLN A 292 -21.51 -13.49 -10.97
C GLN A 292 -21.52 -12.70 -12.27
N HIS A 293 -22.46 -11.79 -12.39
CA HIS A 293 -22.59 -10.87 -13.50
C HIS A 293 -22.58 -9.45 -12.95
N PHE A 294 -22.00 -8.52 -13.70
CA PHE A 294 -22.15 -7.11 -13.39
C PHE A 294 -23.03 -6.45 -14.43
N ALA A 295 -23.89 -5.54 -13.98
CA ALA A 295 -24.72 -4.76 -14.88
C ALA A 295 -24.39 -3.28 -14.77
N PHE A 296 -24.47 -2.58 -15.91
CA PHE A 296 -24.26 -1.15 -16.00
C PHE A 296 -25.58 -0.50 -16.39
N GLY A 297 -26.07 0.42 -15.56
CA GLY A 297 -27.35 1.08 -15.74
C GLY A 297 -28.56 0.22 -15.42
N LEU A 298 -28.38 -0.87 -14.67
CA LEU A 298 -29.46 -1.78 -14.28
C LEU A 298 -29.19 -2.37 -12.89
N ASN A 299 -30.28 -2.58 -12.12
CA ASN A 299 -30.36 -3.54 -11.02
C ASN A 299 -31.62 -4.40 -11.23
N ASP A 300 -32.10 -5.11 -10.21
CA ASP A 300 -33.33 -5.89 -10.31
C ASP A 300 -34.57 -4.99 -10.52
N ALA A 301 -35.10 -4.99 -11.74
CA ALA A 301 -36.23 -4.15 -12.10
C ALA A 301 -37.55 -4.57 -11.39
N THR A 302 -37.65 -5.83 -10.94
CA THR A 302 -38.85 -6.31 -10.21
C THR A 302 -38.88 -5.72 -8.82
N ASN A 303 -37.75 -5.63 -8.14
CA ASN A 303 -37.69 -5.18 -6.76
C ASN A 303 -37.52 -3.64 -6.64
N MET A 304 -36.89 -2.99 -7.60
CA MET A 304 -36.57 -1.56 -7.56
C MET A 304 -37.47 -0.68 -8.44
N GLY A 305 -38.27 -1.28 -9.31
CA GLY A 305 -39.16 -0.54 -10.21
C GLY A 305 -38.42 0.44 -11.11
N SER A 306 -38.87 1.69 -11.21
CA SER A 306 -38.23 2.73 -12.05
C SER A 306 -36.85 3.15 -11.54
N GLY A 307 -36.51 2.91 -10.28
CA GLY A 307 -35.17 3.18 -9.72
C GLY A 307 -34.11 2.18 -10.13
N ALA A 308 -34.49 1.08 -10.79
CA ALA A 308 -33.56 0.06 -11.26
C ALA A 308 -32.64 0.54 -12.40
N PHE A 309 -33.02 1.58 -13.12
CA PHE A 309 -32.26 2.08 -14.26
C PHE A 309 -31.55 3.39 -13.94
N GLY A 310 -30.28 3.51 -14.38
CA GLY A 310 -29.46 4.70 -14.17
C GLY A 310 -29.41 5.62 -15.38
N SER A 311 -29.42 6.94 -15.13
CA SER A 311 -29.25 7.99 -16.15
C SER A 311 -27.85 8.58 -16.06
N PHE A 312 -26.94 8.18 -16.97
CA PHE A 312 -25.54 8.58 -16.95
C PHE A 312 -24.81 8.29 -18.28
N LYS A 313 -23.59 8.82 -18.38
CA LYS A 313 -22.64 8.37 -19.40
C LYS A 313 -21.56 7.52 -18.72
N LEU A 314 -21.18 6.41 -19.36
CA LEU A 314 -20.11 5.53 -18.95
C LEU A 314 -18.90 5.75 -19.85
N GLY A 315 -17.74 6.03 -19.26
CA GLY A 315 -16.46 6.06 -19.94
C GLY A 315 -15.75 4.72 -19.88
N ASP A 316 -15.23 4.39 -18.70
CA ASP A 316 -14.52 3.15 -18.47
C ASP A 316 -15.00 2.53 -17.16
N ILE A 317 -15.01 1.20 -17.07
CA ILE A 317 -15.26 0.50 -15.82
C ILE A 317 -14.37 -0.74 -15.69
N GLN A 318 -13.66 -0.82 -14.56
CA GLN A 318 -12.67 -1.84 -14.25
C GLN A 318 -13.04 -2.60 -12.98
N PHE A 319 -12.75 -3.90 -12.98
CA PHE A 319 -12.99 -4.79 -11.85
C PHE A 319 -11.69 -5.49 -11.47
N PHE A 320 -11.36 -5.49 -10.17
CA PHE A 320 -10.19 -6.15 -9.61
C PHE A 320 -10.63 -7.20 -8.58
N ASP A 321 -9.93 -8.35 -8.50
CA ASP A 321 -10.20 -9.44 -7.56
C ASP A 321 -9.60 -9.21 -6.15
N ARG A 322 -9.20 -7.99 -5.86
CA ARG A 322 -8.62 -7.51 -4.61
C ARG A 322 -8.98 -6.05 -4.33
N ALA A 323 -8.74 -5.61 -3.12
CA ALA A 323 -8.66 -4.17 -2.86
C ALA A 323 -7.39 -3.60 -3.52
N ILE A 324 -7.56 -2.62 -4.40
CA ILE A 324 -6.43 -1.83 -4.91
C ILE A 324 -6.03 -0.77 -3.87
N THR A 325 -4.76 -0.41 -3.86
CA THR A 325 -4.19 0.56 -2.90
C THR A 325 -4.59 1.99 -3.26
N VAL A 326 -4.39 2.92 -2.32
CA VAL A 326 -4.61 4.35 -2.57
C VAL A 326 -3.74 4.85 -3.73
N ASP A 327 -2.51 4.41 -3.78
CA ASP A 327 -1.57 4.68 -4.85
C ASP A 327 -2.08 4.19 -6.22
N GLU A 328 -2.56 2.96 -6.29
CA GLU A 328 -3.15 2.41 -7.53
C GLU A 328 -4.44 3.14 -7.94
N ILE A 329 -5.19 3.70 -7.01
CA ILE A 329 -6.34 4.57 -7.28
C ILE A 329 -5.87 5.89 -7.88
N ASP A 330 -4.82 6.52 -7.31
CA ASP A 330 -4.21 7.74 -7.84
C ASP A 330 -3.67 7.53 -9.25
N ARG A 331 -2.95 6.45 -9.49
CA ARG A 331 -2.45 6.07 -10.82
C ARG A 331 -3.57 5.90 -11.83
N THR A 332 -4.63 5.16 -11.46
CA THR A 332 -5.80 4.98 -12.33
C THR A 332 -6.49 6.31 -12.62
N PHE A 333 -6.61 7.20 -11.63
CA PHE A 333 -7.13 8.53 -11.82
C PHE A 333 -6.27 9.34 -12.80
N ASN A 334 -4.97 9.41 -12.59
CA ASN A 334 -4.03 10.17 -13.41
C ASN A 334 -3.95 9.65 -14.86
N LEU A 335 -4.03 8.32 -15.03
CA LEU A 335 -4.00 7.69 -16.35
C LEU A 335 -5.20 8.09 -17.23
N TYR A 336 -6.38 8.26 -16.65
CA TYR A 336 -7.63 8.47 -17.40
C TYR A 336 -8.23 9.87 -17.29
N ALA A 337 -7.85 10.68 -16.28
CA ALA A 337 -8.46 11.99 -16.00
C ALA A 337 -8.43 12.95 -17.20
N TYR A 338 -7.39 12.88 -18.04
CA TYR A 338 -7.26 13.70 -19.25
C TYR A 338 -8.39 13.43 -20.25
N ARG A 339 -8.89 12.18 -20.36
CA ARG A 339 -9.99 11.79 -21.25
C ARG A 339 -11.30 12.47 -20.84
N TYR A 340 -11.48 12.68 -19.56
CA TYR A 340 -12.71 13.16 -18.96
C TYR A 340 -12.63 14.59 -18.45
N ARG A 341 -11.50 15.29 -18.71
CA ARG A 341 -11.26 16.68 -18.31
C ARG A 341 -11.46 16.93 -16.82
N THR A 342 -11.09 15.96 -16.00
CA THR A 342 -11.10 16.08 -14.56
C THR A 342 -9.80 16.76 -14.12
N ASN A 343 -9.87 17.64 -13.11
CA ASN A 343 -8.71 18.38 -12.64
C ASN A 343 -7.68 17.44 -12.01
N GLN A 344 -6.52 17.34 -12.66
CA GLN A 344 -5.32 16.73 -12.07
C GLN A 344 -4.55 17.78 -11.29
N TYR A 345 -3.67 17.32 -10.36
CA TYR A 345 -2.74 18.23 -9.70
C TYR A 345 -1.80 18.86 -10.73
N THR A 346 -1.66 20.16 -10.66
CA THR A 346 -0.72 20.94 -11.49
C THR A 346 -0.06 22.02 -10.67
N ASN A 347 1.16 22.38 -11.03
CA ASN A 347 1.92 23.44 -10.34
C ASN A 347 2.67 24.34 -11.34
N TRP A 348 1.97 24.75 -12.39
CA TRP A 348 2.53 25.59 -13.43
C TRP A 348 3.13 26.90 -12.91
N ASN A 349 4.18 27.38 -13.59
CA ASN A 349 4.66 28.73 -13.42
C ASN A 349 3.58 29.74 -13.80
N PRO A 350 3.56 30.96 -13.24
CA PRO A 350 2.66 32.00 -13.73
C PRO A 350 2.83 32.26 -15.24
N GLY A 351 1.74 32.12 -15.98
CA GLY A 351 1.73 32.25 -17.44
C GLY A 351 1.91 30.96 -18.22
N GLU A 352 2.18 29.84 -17.53
CA GLU A 352 2.27 28.51 -18.13
C GLU A 352 1.02 27.65 -17.86
N PRO A 353 0.74 26.63 -18.66
CA PRO A 353 1.36 26.35 -19.95
C PRO A 353 0.96 27.40 -20.99
N ASN A 354 1.89 27.77 -21.89
CA ASN A 354 1.64 28.85 -22.87
C ASN A 354 1.69 28.41 -24.34
N ASP A 355 2.13 27.17 -24.62
CA ASP A 355 2.29 26.58 -25.96
C ASP A 355 3.11 27.44 -26.91
N ALA A 356 4.13 28.15 -26.43
CA ALA A 356 4.93 29.10 -27.21
C ALA A 356 5.81 28.36 -28.24
N GLY A 357 5.26 28.10 -29.43
CA GLY A 357 5.97 27.42 -30.51
C GLY A 357 5.76 25.92 -30.57
N GLY A 358 4.71 25.38 -29.94
CA GLY A 358 4.36 23.96 -29.92
C GLY A 358 5.02 23.24 -28.77
N GLU A 359 4.71 23.64 -27.54
CA GLU A 359 5.28 23.14 -26.29
C GLU A 359 4.34 22.10 -25.67
N ASP A 360 4.67 20.82 -25.84
CA ASP A 360 3.83 19.71 -25.38
C ASP A 360 4.39 18.98 -24.14
N TYR A 361 5.62 19.31 -23.67
CA TYR A 361 6.34 18.49 -22.69
C TYR A 361 6.76 19.28 -21.45
N THR A 362 6.49 18.73 -20.28
CA THR A 362 6.64 19.47 -19.03
C THR A 362 8.03 19.29 -18.42
N GLN A 363 8.66 20.42 -18.16
CA GLN A 363 9.87 20.55 -17.39
C GLN A 363 9.57 20.99 -15.96
N PHE A 364 10.22 20.37 -15.01
CA PHE A 364 10.30 20.81 -13.63
C PHE A 364 11.35 21.92 -13.50
N VAL A 365 10.96 23.07 -12.98
CA VAL A 365 11.83 24.26 -12.89
C VAL A 365 11.95 24.78 -11.47
N GLY A 366 12.76 25.82 -11.26
CA GLY A 366 13.02 26.41 -9.96
C GLY A 366 11.75 26.75 -9.16
N GLY A 367 11.79 26.56 -7.85
CA GLY A 367 10.65 26.79 -6.96
C GLY A 367 9.58 25.68 -7.00
N GLY A 368 9.89 24.53 -7.60
CA GLY A 368 8.94 23.43 -7.72
C GLY A 368 7.83 23.69 -8.73
N LYS A 369 8.04 24.65 -9.61
CA LYS A 369 7.09 25.03 -10.66
C LYS A 369 7.33 24.26 -11.95
N TRP A 370 6.35 24.31 -12.88
CA TRP A 370 6.38 23.59 -14.15
C TRP A 370 6.33 24.58 -15.32
N ASN A 371 6.98 24.17 -16.40
CA ASN A 371 6.99 24.88 -17.67
C ASN A 371 6.79 23.87 -18.81
N ASP A 372 6.02 24.21 -19.84
CA ASP A 372 5.95 23.43 -21.08
C ASP A 372 7.08 23.81 -22.02
N LEU A 373 7.56 22.86 -22.80
CA LEU A 373 8.67 23.03 -23.74
C LEU A 373 8.50 22.14 -24.98
N PRO A 374 9.12 22.53 -26.11
CA PRO A 374 9.15 21.68 -27.30
C PRO A 374 10.03 20.44 -27.12
N VAL A 375 9.77 19.39 -27.90
CA VAL A 375 10.44 18.08 -27.86
C VAL A 375 11.96 18.12 -28.09
N ASN A 376 12.48 19.15 -28.75
CA ASN A 376 13.90 19.25 -29.14
C ASN A 376 14.84 19.67 -28.00
N TYR A 377 14.31 20.06 -26.86
CA TYR A 377 15.13 20.31 -25.68
C TYR A 377 15.58 19.02 -25.01
N SER A 378 16.73 19.06 -24.35
CA SER A 378 17.29 17.92 -23.62
C SER A 378 17.61 18.30 -22.19
N PHE A 379 17.05 17.55 -21.26
CA PHE A 379 17.28 17.69 -19.81
C PHE A 379 17.54 16.36 -19.16
N GLN A 380 18.10 16.38 -17.96
CA GLN A 380 18.02 15.24 -17.07
C GLN A 380 16.56 14.95 -16.75
N TYR A 381 16.25 13.71 -16.39
CA TYR A 381 14.90 13.27 -16.11
C TYR A 381 14.87 12.36 -14.88
N VAL A 382 13.71 12.23 -14.29
CA VAL A 382 13.47 11.36 -13.15
C VAL A 382 12.66 10.15 -13.60
N ILE A 383 13.20 8.94 -13.38
CA ILE A 383 12.45 7.71 -13.50
C ILE A 383 11.80 7.40 -12.16
N GLU A 384 10.57 6.94 -12.22
CA GLU A 384 9.78 6.45 -11.12
C GLU A 384 9.42 4.99 -11.33
N PHE A 385 9.46 4.22 -10.23
CA PHE A 385 8.92 2.87 -10.13
C PHE A 385 7.81 2.89 -9.09
N ASP A 386 6.64 2.36 -9.42
CA ASP A 386 5.46 2.27 -8.56
C ASP A 386 5.62 1.28 -7.38
N TYR A 387 6.82 0.95 -7.05
CA TYR A 387 7.19 0.05 -5.96
C TYR A 387 8.59 0.39 -5.44
N ILE A 388 8.88 -0.03 -4.24
CA ILE A 388 10.25 0.07 -3.73
C ILE A 388 11.11 -0.94 -4.48
N VAL A 389 12.07 -0.46 -5.26
CA VAL A 389 13.08 -1.31 -5.91
C VAL A 389 13.93 -1.98 -4.83
N ASP A 390 13.99 -3.31 -4.86
CA ASP A 390 14.66 -4.09 -3.82
C ASP A 390 16.13 -3.72 -3.66
N TYR A 391 16.52 -3.60 -2.40
CA TYR A 391 17.93 -3.45 -2.04
C TYR A 391 18.71 -4.73 -2.31
N THR A 392 20.04 -4.61 -2.36
CA THR A 392 20.91 -5.79 -2.32
C THR A 392 20.62 -6.62 -1.06
N PRO A 393 20.84 -7.94 -1.09
CA PRO A 393 20.70 -8.75 0.11
C PRO A 393 21.51 -8.20 1.29
N TRP A 394 20.99 -8.39 2.50
CA TRP A 394 21.69 -8.04 3.71
C TRP A 394 22.97 -8.86 3.84
N VAL A 395 24.11 -8.21 4.03
CA VAL A 395 25.42 -8.84 4.23
C VAL A 395 25.91 -8.49 5.62
N LEU A 396 26.39 -9.50 6.36
CA LEU A 396 27.04 -9.27 7.65
C LEU A 396 28.28 -8.40 7.44
N PHE A 397 28.31 -7.26 8.11
CA PHE A 397 29.39 -6.30 8.01
C PHE A 397 30.36 -6.42 9.19
N GLN A 398 29.83 -6.46 10.41
CA GLN A 398 30.63 -6.51 11.63
C GLN A 398 29.86 -7.20 12.75
N THR A 399 30.58 -7.91 13.62
CA THR A 399 30.07 -8.40 14.89
C THR A 399 30.88 -7.74 16.02
N VAL A 400 30.20 -7.23 17.00
CA VAL A 400 30.77 -6.77 18.27
C VAL A 400 30.13 -7.54 19.42
N TYR A 401 30.82 -7.65 20.55
CA TYR A 401 30.29 -8.29 21.73
C TYR A 401 30.13 -7.27 22.84
N THR A 402 29.04 -7.38 23.61
CA THR A 402 28.84 -6.51 24.78
C THR A 402 29.95 -6.75 25.81
N ASN A 403 30.40 -5.68 26.45
CA ASN A 403 31.39 -5.73 27.53
C ASN A 403 30.74 -6.08 28.89
N SER A 404 31.49 -6.02 29.99
CA SER A 404 31.05 -6.34 31.34
C SER A 404 29.89 -5.48 31.85
N SER A 405 29.67 -4.30 31.27
CA SER A 405 28.50 -3.44 31.56
C SER A 405 27.34 -3.63 30.60
N GLY A 406 27.46 -4.56 29.63
CA GLY A 406 26.48 -4.74 28.56
C GLY A 406 26.61 -3.75 27.41
N TYR A 407 27.67 -2.95 27.38
CA TYR A 407 27.86 -1.91 26.34
C TYR A 407 28.38 -2.49 25.03
N TYR A 408 27.81 -2.01 23.92
CA TYR A 408 28.29 -2.25 22.54
C TYR A 408 28.40 -0.95 21.76
N SER A 409 29.27 -0.91 20.74
CA SER A 409 29.42 0.26 19.88
C SER A 409 29.95 -0.14 18.50
N PHE A 410 29.39 0.53 17.47
CA PHE A 410 29.87 0.53 16.08
C PHE A 410 30.20 1.97 15.66
N SER A 411 31.27 2.12 14.87
CA SER A 411 31.61 3.40 14.24
C SER A 411 31.85 3.18 12.75
N GLN A 412 31.05 3.82 11.92
CA GLN A 412 31.03 3.57 10.47
C GLN A 412 30.96 4.87 9.67
N PRO A 413 31.51 4.89 8.43
CA PRO A 413 31.31 6.01 7.52
C PRO A 413 29.82 6.15 7.17
N THR A 414 29.32 7.40 7.16
CA THR A 414 27.99 7.68 6.64
C THR A 414 27.99 7.58 5.13
N SER A 415 27.00 6.88 4.58
CA SER A 415 26.71 6.86 3.15
C SER A 415 25.20 6.79 2.94
N PRO A 416 24.59 7.69 2.20
CA PRO A 416 23.15 7.66 1.94
C PRO A 416 22.73 6.44 1.11
N ALA A 417 23.67 5.79 0.44
CA ALA A 417 23.41 4.58 -0.35
C ALA A 417 23.49 3.27 0.46
N VAL A 418 23.71 3.35 1.78
CA VAL A 418 23.86 2.15 2.63
C VAL A 418 22.82 2.20 3.74
N GLU A 419 21.99 1.17 3.80
CA GLU A 419 21.13 0.91 4.95
C GLU A 419 21.82 -0.05 5.92
N TRP A 420 21.50 0.11 7.19
CA TRP A 420 22.07 -0.64 8.28
C TRP A 420 20.99 -1.34 9.09
N TYR A 421 21.28 -2.56 9.51
CA TYR A 421 20.38 -3.39 10.28
C TYR A 421 21.17 -4.06 11.42
N LEU A 422 20.67 -3.92 12.64
CA LEU A 422 21.22 -4.58 13.81
C LEU A 422 20.44 -5.85 14.12
N GLN A 423 21.18 -6.94 14.19
CA GLN A 423 20.69 -8.20 14.72
C GLN A 423 21.54 -8.59 15.91
N TYR A 424 20.91 -9.08 16.94
CA TYR A 424 21.63 -9.85 17.94
C TYR A 424 21.24 -11.33 17.77
N ASP A 425 22.19 -12.21 17.97
CA ASP A 425 21.84 -13.59 18.17
C ASP A 425 21.40 -13.75 19.62
N ALA A 426 20.17 -14.14 19.81
CA ALA A 426 19.78 -14.70 21.09
C ALA A 426 20.59 -16.00 21.23
N PRO A 427 21.60 -16.05 22.08
CA PRO A 427 22.31 -17.30 22.24
C PRO A 427 21.30 -18.32 22.75
N THR A 428 21.40 -19.52 22.26
CA THR A 428 20.88 -20.66 23.00
C THR A 428 21.65 -20.62 24.32
N PRO A 429 20.99 -20.38 25.46
CA PRO A 429 21.73 -20.28 26.70
C PRO A 429 22.51 -21.57 26.90
N VAL A 430 23.84 -21.46 26.85
CA VAL A 430 24.75 -22.62 27.05
C VAL A 430 24.81 -23.01 28.51
N THR A 431 24.30 -22.13 29.38
CA THR A 431 24.33 -22.34 30.81
C THR A 431 23.16 -23.20 31.27
N THR A 432 23.48 -24.21 32.10
CA THR A 432 22.53 -25.00 32.84
C THR A 432 21.68 -24.07 33.74
N LEU A 433 20.36 -24.22 33.71
CA LEU A 433 19.49 -23.53 34.64
C LEU A 433 19.98 -23.71 36.09
N GLN A 434 20.06 -22.65 36.84
CA GLN A 434 20.59 -22.64 38.19
C GLN A 434 19.45 -22.87 39.21
N ILE A 435 19.82 -23.27 40.42
CA ILE A 435 18.85 -23.44 41.52
C ILE A 435 18.15 -22.11 41.85
N THR A 436 18.83 -20.98 41.61
CA THR A 436 18.25 -19.64 41.79
C THR A 436 17.10 -19.34 40.86
N ASP A 437 17.09 -19.93 39.67
CA ASP A 437 15.98 -19.80 38.71
C ASP A 437 14.74 -20.54 39.22
N MET A 438 14.95 -21.72 39.84
CA MET A 438 13.90 -22.48 40.47
C MET A 438 13.31 -21.78 41.71
N VAL A 439 14.14 -21.21 42.56
CA VAL A 439 13.70 -20.46 43.75
C VAL A 439 12.82 -19.28 43.34
N GLU A 440 13.13 -18.62 42.24
CA GLU A 440 12.33 -17.50 41.78
C GLU A 440 10.95 -17.94 41.28
N VAL A 441 10.86 -18.98 40.44
CA VAL A 441 9.56 -19.49 39.96
C VAL A 441 8.74 -20.08 41.12
N SER A 442 9.36 -20.79 42.05
CA SER A 442 8.67 -21.30 43.26
C SER A 442 8.05 -20.18 44.08
N LYS A 443 8.73 -19.05 44.25
CA LYS A 443 8.17 -17.89 44.96
C LYS A 443 6.94 -17.30 44.26
N LEU A 444 6.93 -17.29 42.91
CA LEU A 444 5.77 -16.84 42.11
C LEU A 444 4.60 -17.81 42.26
N VAL A 445 4.86 -19.11 42.14
CA VAL A 445 3.85 -20.18 42.29
C VAL A 445 3.22 -20.19 43.70
N LEU A 446 4.03 -19.95 44.72
CA LEU A 446 3.58 -19.88 46.11
C LEU A 446 2.95 -18.52 46.50
N GLY A 447 2.91 -17.55 45.61
CA GLY A 447 2.37 -16.22 45.85
C GLY A 447 3.23 -15.35 46.77
N ILE A 448 4.48 -15.74 47.05
CA ILE A 448 5.44 -14.97 47.86
C ILE A 448 5.88 -13.70 47.12
N THR A 449 6.04 -13.81 45.81
CA THR A 449 6.34 -12.69 44.92
C THR A 449 5.13 -12.45 44.01
N PRO A 450 4.63 -11.21 43.88
CA PRO A 450 3.54 -10.90 42.93
C PRO A 450 3.95 -11.16 41.49
N ILE A 451 3.08 -11.82 40.73
CA ILE A 451 3.30 -12.05 39.29
C ILE A 451 3.22 -10.73 38.55
N LYS A 452 4.20 -10.46 37.67
CA LYS A 452 4.27 -9.33 36.75
C LYS A 452 4.28 -9.81 35.30
N SER A 453 3.94 -8.94 34.35
CA SER A 453 3.91 -9.28 32.93
C SER A 453 5.25 -9.83 32.40
N ILE A 454 6.38 -9.34 32.94
CA ILE A 454 7.72 -9.86 32.63
C ILE A 454 7.89 -11.33 32.99
N HIS A 455 7.21 -11.81 34.04
CA HIS A 455 7.31 -13.19 34.49
C HIS A 455 6.68 -14.17 33.51
N TYR A 456 5.64 -13.78 32.77
CA TYR A 456 5.07 -14.60 31.69
C TYR A 456 6.08 -14.85 30.57
N HIS A 457 6.91 -13.86 30.21
CA HIS A 457 8.00 -14.06 29.24
C HIS A 457 9.10 -15.00 29.76
N ARG A 458 9.25 -15.10 31.05
CA ARG A 458 10.34 -15.85 31.69
C ARG A 458 9.93 -17.24 32.13
N TYR A 459 8.78 -17.40 32.75
CA TYR A 459 8.43 -18.57 33.54
C TYR A 459 7.17 -19.30 33.10
N ASP A 460 6.30 -18.73 32.27
CA ASP A 460 5.22 -19.49 31.63
C ASP A 460 5.81 -20.23 30.40
N VAL A 461 6.43 -21.36 30.69
CA VAL A 461 7.24 -22.12 29.71
C VAL A 461 6.40 -23.11 28.89
N ASN A 462 5.16 -23.37 29.28
CA ASN A 462 4.18 -24.16 28.54
C ASN A 462 3.22 -23.29 27.72
N TYR A 463 3.30 -21.96 27.89
CA TYR A 463 2.55 -20.93 27.16
C TYR A 463 1.03 -21.01 27.34
N ASP A 464 0.57 -21.44 28.55
CA ASP A 464 -0.85 -21.58 28.86
C ASP A 464 -1.49 -20.31 29.48
N GLY A 465 -0.72 -19.21 29.60
CA GLY A 465 -1.16 -17.93 30.17
C GLY A 465 -1.17 -17.90 31.70
N LYS A 466 -0.53 -18.89 32.35
CA LYS A 466 -0.43 -18.98 33.80
C LYS A 466 1.01 -19.27 34.21
N ILE A 467 1.36 -18.95 35.44
CA ILE A 467 2.62 -19.36 36.06
C ILE A 467 2.24 -20.22 37.27
N ASN A 468 2.47 -21.52 37.16
CA ASN A 468 2.01 -22.51 38.11
C ASN A 468 3.00 -23.68 38.26
N VAL A 469 2.61 -24.72 39.04
CA VAL A 469 3.44 -25.90 39.27
C VAL A 469 3.83 -26.65 38.01
N ALA A 470 3.05 -26.54 36.93
CA ALA A 470 3.43 -27.17 35.64
C ALA A 470 4.67 -26.53 35.06
N ASP A 471 4.75 -25.19 35.07
CA ASP A 471 5.93 -24.44 34.60
C ASP A 471 7.15 -24.73 35.47
N GLU A 472 6.97 -24.74 36.77
CA GLU A 472 8.03 -25.11 37.73
C GLU A 472 8.60 -26.50 37.43
N ASN A 473 7.74 -27.49 37.15
CA ASN A 473 8.15 -28.83 36.75
C ASN A 473 8.89 -28.84 35.40
N TYR A 474 8.42 -28.13 34.38
CA TYR A 474 9.10 -28.04 33.12
C TYR A 474 10.50 -27.40 33.26
N ILE A 475 10.61 -26.32 34.04
CA ILE A 475 11.90 -25.66 34.32
C ILE A 475 12.85 -26.62 35.03
N ASN A 476 12.33 -27.39 35.99
CA ASN A 476 13.11 -28.38 36.76
C ASN A 476 13.59 -29.53 35.84
N LEU A 477 12.73 -30.07 34.99
CA LEU A 477 13.11 -31.08 33.98
C LEU A 477 14.16 -30.56 33.01
N ARG A 478 14.05 -29.31 32.60
CA ARG A 478 15.07 -28.67 31.74
C ARG A 478 16.41 -28.52 32.49
N ARG A 479 16.37 -28.14 33.75
CA ARG A 479 17.56 -28.05 34.61
C ARG A 479 18.30 -29.37 34.72
N TYR A 480 17.59 -30.50 34.76
CA TYR A 480 18.18 -31.83 34.79
C TYR A 480 18.49 -32.40 33.39
N ASN A 481 18.43 -31.58 32.33
CA ASN A 481 18.73 -31.96 30.94
C ASN A 481 17.83 -33.10 30.39
N PHE A 482 16.59 -33.25 30.87
CA PHE A 482 15.64 -34.18 30.26
C PHE A 482 15.23 -33.74 28.86
N PHE A 483 15.36 -32.46 28.52
CA PHE A 483 15.24 -31.93 27.17
C PHE A 483 16.17 -30.72 26.97
N ASN A 484 16.61 -30.50 25.70
CA ASN A 484 17.64 -29.49 25.36
C ASN A 484 17.06 -28.18 24.86
N SER A 485 15.75 -28.10 24.61
CA SER A 485 15.07 -26.90 24.11
C SER A 485 13.67 -26.79 24.69
N TRP A 486 13.12 -25.57 24.68
CA TRP A 486 11.72 -25.37 25.02
C TRP A 486 10.86 -25.74 23.80
N VAL A 487 9.79 -26.53 24.04
CA VAL A 487 8.93 -27.01 22.93
C VAL A 487 7.99 -25.92 22.39
N THR A 488 7.62 -24.95 23.24
CA THR A 488 6.58 -23.96 22.93
C THR A 488 7.02 -22.51 23.04
N MET A 489 8.21 -22.23 23.60
CA MET A 489 8.65 -20.86 23.84
C MET A 489 9.59 -20.33 22.78
N SER A 490 9.41 -19.05 22.46
CA SER A 490 10.32 -18.30 21.59
C SER A 490 11.72 -18.18 22.23
N PRO A 491 12.79 -18.02 21.43
CA PRO A 491 14.11 -17.67 21.94
C PRO A 491 14.07 -16.36 22.73
N ALA A 492 15.18 -16.05 23.42
CA ALA A 492 15.32 -14.78 24.13
C ALA A 492 14.99 -13.58 23.23
N ARG A 493 14.38 -12.54 23.77
CA ARG A 493 13.94 -11.34 23.06
C ARG A 493 14.47 -10.08 23.70
N LEU A 494 14.67 -9.05 22.87
CA LEU A 494 15.03 -7.70 23.32
C LEU A 494 13.78 -6.85 23.56
N PHE A 495 13.84 -6.03 24.57
CA PHE A 495 12.79 -5.08 24.91
C PHE A 495 13.38 -3.69 25.08
N THR A 496 12.69 -2.68 24.57
CA THR A 496 13.06 -1.28 24.83
C THR A 496 12.87 -0.93 26.31
N PRO A 497 13.52 0.11 26.85
CA PRO A 497 13.31 0.55 28.23
C PRO A 497 11.84 0.81 28.58
N GLY A 498 11.07 1.40 27.66
CA GLY A 498 9.63 1.64 27.86
C GLY A 498 8.83 0.34 27.94
N GLN A 499 9.10 -0.62 27.05
CA GLN A 499 8.48 -1.95 27.10
C GLN A 499 8.84 -2.69 28.38
N TYR A 500 10.12 -2.66 28.79
CA TYR A 500 10.58 -3.27 30.02
C TYR A 500 9.87 -2.65 31.25
N THR A 501 9.76 -1.33 31.33
CA THR A 501 9.01 -0.65 32.39
C THR A 501 7.56 -1.13 32.43
N THR A 502 6.89 -1.20 31.26
CA THR A 502 5.52 -1.70 31.19
C THR A 502 5.41 -3.14 31.69
N LEU A 503 6.31 -4.04 31.29
CA LEU A 503 6.32 -5.44 31.71
C LEU A 503 6.58 -5.61 33.19
N THR A 504 7.38 -4.74 33.83
CA THR A 504 7.69 -4.83 35.28
C THR A 504 6.64 -4.18 36.15
N THR A 505 5.76 -3.33 35.60
CA THR A 505 4.69 -2.67 36.39
C THR A 505 3.33 -3.34 36.27
N ASN A 506 3.00 -3.91 35.11
CA ASN A 506 1.75 -4.62 34.88
C ASN A 506 1.75 -6.05 35.47
N THR A 507 0.57 -6.61 35.65
CA THR A 507 0.35 -7.97 36.19
C THR A 507 -0.33 -8.91 35.19
N THR A 508 -0.72 -8.43 34.02
CA THR A 508 -1.38 -9.24 32.97
C THR A 508 -0.36 -9.81 31.99
N ASP A 509 -0.71 -10.91 31.31
CA ASP A 509 0.10 -11.44 30.23
C ASP A 509 0.05 -10.48 29.01
N LEU A 510 1.17 -9.88 28.68
CA LEU A 510 1.32 -8.94 27.57
C LEU A 510 2.14 -9.50 26.39
N ARG A 511 2.40 -10.81 26.33
CA ARG A 511 3.25 -11.42 25.29
C ARG A 511 2.72 -11.20 23.87
N VAL A 512 1.41 -11.11 23.69
CA VAL A 512 0.80 -10.84 22.38
C VAL A 512 0.98 -9.37 21.97
N THR A 513 0.84 -8.44 22.91
CA THR A 513 0.93 -6.99 22.67
C THR A 513 2.35 -6.44 22.75
N ILE A 514 3.23 -7.11 23.53
CA ILE A 514 4.65 -6.76 23.68
C ILE A 514 5.48 -8.04 23.47
N PRO A 515 5.60 -8.55 22.24
CA PRO A 515 6.29 -9.83 21.98
C PRO A 515 7.82 -9.73 22.06
N GLY A 516 8.38 -8.52 22.20
CA GLY A 516 9.82 -8.26 22.12
C GLY A 516 10.38 -8.30 20.70
N LEU A 517 11.63 -7.88 20.53
CA LEU A 517 12.32 -7.75 19.26
C LEU A 517 13.35 -8.85 19.07
N SER A 518 13.42 -9.43 17.88
CA SER A 518 14.51 -10.31 17.44
C SER A 518 15.62 -9.53 16.71
N SER A 519 15.31 -8.32 16.25
CA SER A 519 16.20 -7.50 15.43
C SER A 519 15.78 -6.03 15.47
N ILE A 520 16.68 -5.14 15.05
CA ILE A 520 16.47 -3.69 15.09
C ILE A 520 16.96 -3.10 13.77
N THR A 521 16.10 -2.36 13.08
CA THR A 521 16.47 -1.63 11.87
C THR A 521 16.90 -0.20 12.23
N ILE A 522 18.03 0.25 11.71
CA ILE A 522 18.51 1.62 11.84
C ILE A 522 18.12 2.36 10.56
N ASN A 523 17.02 3.08 10.59
CA ASN A 523 16.46 3.76 9.41
C ASN A 523 17.23 5.03 9.01
N SER A 524 18.03 5.60 9.90
CA SER A 524 18.87 6.76 9.61
C SER A 524 20.03 6.77 10.58
N PRO A 525 21.27 6.63 10.11
CA PRO A 525 22.43 6.75 10.96
C PRO A 525 22.59 8.21 11.39
N VAL A 526 22.17 8.51 12.61
CA VAL A 526 22.39 9.83 13.23
C VAL A 526 23.65 9.75 14.08
N SER A 527 24.55 10.70 13.92
CA SER A 527 25.72 10.81 14.79
C SER A 527 25.28 10.90 16.26
N GLY A 528 25.81 9.99 17.10
CA GLY A 528 25.48 9.94 18.53
C GLY A 528 24.21 9.14 18.88
N GLY A 529 23.69 8.32 17.95
CA GLY A 529 22.57 7.42 18.26
C GLY A 529 22.94 6.41 19.35
N SER A 530 22.10 6.28 20.37
CA SER A 530 22.24 5.29 21.45
C SER A 530 20.90 4.63 21.72
N GLN A 531 20.92 3.31 21.84
CA GLN A 531 19.72 2.55 22.23
C GLN A 531 20.06 1.45 23.24
N ASN A 532 19.24 1.37 24.30
CA ASN A 532 19.37 0.39 25.35
C ASN A 532 18.28 -0.66 25.22
N TYR A 533 18.59 -1.89 25.52
CA TYR A 533 17.65 -3.01 25.47
C TYR A 533 17.77 -3.90 26.69
N TYR A 534 16.67 -4.54 27.06
CA TYR A 534 16.62 -5.56 28.08
C TYR A 534 16.43 -6.92 27.43
N LEU A 535 17.34 -7.85 27.72
CA LEU A 535 17.32 -9.23 27.21
C LEU A 535 16.56 -10.12 28.19
N ILE A 536 15.47 -10.73 27.75
CA ILE A 536 14.67 -11.65 28.53
C ILE A 536 14.71 -13.02 27.89
N ALA A 537 15.19 -14.02 28.62
CA ALA A 537 15.25 -15.40 28.18
C ALA A 537 14.33 -16.29 29.04
N PRO A 538 13.59 -17.22 28.41
CA PRO A 538 12.68 -18.12 29.10
C PRO A 538 13.42 -18.99 30.11
N GLY A 539 12.89 -19.09 31.31
CA GLY A 539 13.41 -19.91 32.40
C GLY A 539 14.58 -19.32 33.17
N TYR A 540 15.17 -18.19 32.73
CA TYR A 540 16.37 -17.63 33.37
C TYR A 540 16.08 -16.32 34.09
N LYS A 541 16.61 -16.18 35.30
CA LYS A 541 16.63 -14.90 36.03
C LYS A 541 17.63 -13.92 35.44
N THR A 542 18.83 -14.40 35.17
CA THR A 542 19.93 -13.67 34.52
C THR A 542 20.58 -14.55 33.49
N ILE A 543 21.01 -13.94 32.38
CA ILE A 543 21.79 -14.61 31.37
C ILE A 543 23.26 -14.30 31.68
N VAL A 544 23.97 -15.31 32.16
CA VAL A 544 25.39 -15.19 32.55
C VAL A 544 26.19 -16.07 31.60
N ASN A 545 27.12 -15.48 30.88
CA ASN A 545 28.03 -16.10 29.91
C ASN A 545 27.35 -16.58 28.60
N TYR A 546 27.68 -15.93 27.51
CA TYR A 546 27.41 -16.32 26.15
C TYR A 546 28.64 -17.03 25.54
#